data_dcfc8bd16874c411cff21e224c62702f
#
_entry.id   dcfc8bd16874c411cff21e224c62702f
#
_cell.length_a   1.000
_cell.length_b   1.000
_cell.length_c   1.000
_cell.angle_alpha   90.00
_cell.angle_beta   90.00
_cell.angle_gamma   90.00
#
_symmetry.space_group_name_H-M   'P 1'
#
loop_
_entity.id
_entity.type
_entity.pdbx_description
1 polymer ?
#
loop_
_entity_poly.entity_id
_entity_poly.type
_entity_poly.pdbx_seq_one_letter_code
_entity_poly.pdbx_strand_id
1 'polypeptide(L)'
;RARFLRAPVVVGVVSSARELIKVPVWEQELSAGAVCQNILIAAHAMGFVGNWLTEWYAYHPKVKEKIGLKPGERMAGFIYIGTSTVDLEERPRPEMDKIVQYF
;
A
#
# COMPACT_ATOMS: atom_id res chain seq x y z
N ARG A 1 -14.33 -0.51 -10.91
CA ARG A 1 -13.71 -1.31 -11.99
C ARG A 1 -12.78 -0.47 -12.88
N ALA A 2 -13.23 0.71 -13.34
CA ALA A 2 -12.42 1.58 -14.20
C ALA A 2 -11.12 2.03 -13.53
N ARG A 3 -11.09 2.17 -12.21
CA ARG A 3 -9.89 2.61 -11.47
C ARG A 3 -8.75 1.60 -11.52
N PHE A 4 -9.06 0.31 -11.54
CA PHE A 4 -8.04 -0.74 -11.68
C PHE A 4 -7.45 -0.84 -13.09
N LEU A 5 -8.07 -0.17 -14.07
CA LEU A 5 -7.57 -0.15 -15.44
C LEU A 5 -6.57 0.98 -15.72
N ARG A 6 -6.23 1.79 -14.72
CA ARG A 6 -5.26 2.90 -14.85
C ARG A 6 -3.83 2.42 -14.99
N ALA A 7 -3.55 1.21 -14.60
CA ALA A 7 -2.22 0.62 -14.66
C ALA A 7 -2.30 -0.82 -15.16
N PRO A 8 -1.27 -1.31 -15.85
CA PRO A 8 -1.26 -2.70 -16.34
C PRO A 8 -1.23 -3.73 -15.22
N VAL A 9 -0.69 -3.38 -14.06
CA VAL A 9 -0.62 -4.28 -12.89
C VAL A 9 -1.11 -3.54 -11.65
N VAL A 10 -1.98 -4.20 -10.90
CA VAL A 10 -2.43 -3.73 -9.58
C VAL A 10 -2.23 -4.86 -8.60
N VAL A 11 -1.41 -4.63 -7.57
CA VAL A 11 -1.16 -5.60 -6.51
C VAL A 11 -1.94 -5.19 -5.27
N GLY A 12 -2.85 -6.05 -4.81
CA GLY A 12 -3.52 -5.86 -3.54
C GLY A 12 -2.71 -6.48 -2.42
N VAL A 13 -2.39 -5.68 -1.41
CA VAL A 13 -1.68 -6.15 -0.21
C VAL A 13 -2.70 -6.26 0.92
N VAL A 14 -2.84 -7.46 1.46
CA VAL A 14 -3.83 -7.78 2.49
C VAL A 14 -3.12 -7.96 3.83
N SER A 15 -3.63 -7.31 4.86
CA SER A 15 -3.23 -7.55 6.23
C SER A 15 -4.13 -8.62 6.84
N SER A 16 -3.54 -9.70 7.31
CA SER A 16 -4.21 -10.76 8.07
C SER A 16 -3.84 -10.70 9.55
N ALA A 17 -3.55 -9.52 10.05
CA ALA A 17 -3.18 -9.32 11.46
C ALA A 17 -4.25 -9.88 12.41
N ARG A 18 -3.80 -10.55 13.44
CA ARG A 18 -4.66 -11.18 14.46
C ARG A 18 -3.98 -11.18 15.82
N GLU A 19 -4.77 -11.33 16.85
CA GLU A 19 -4.22 -11.43 18.19
C GLU A 19 -3.27 -12.61 18.32
N LEU A 20 -2.03 -12.33 18.68
CA LEU A 20 -0.99 -13.31 18.95
C LEU A 20 -0.28 -12.94 20.24
N ILE A 21 0.23 -13.95 20.95
CA ILE A 21 0.89 -13.73 22.25
C ILE A 21 2.19 -12.92 22.09
N LYS A 22 2.94 -13.15 21.04
CA LYS A 22 4.29 -12.57 20.87
C LYS A 22 4.35 -11.34 19.99
N VAL A 23 3.39 -11.16 19.07
CA VAL A 23 3.45 -10.08 18.08
C VAL A 23 2.16 -9.27 18.14
N PRO A 24 2.21 -8.05 18.66
CA PRO A 24 1.02 -7.19 18.71
C PRO A 24 0.43 -6.93 17.31
N VAL A 25 -0.89 -6.76 17.24
CA VAL A 25 -1.59 -6.44 15.98
C VAL A 25 -0.99 -5.21 15.30
N TRP A 26 -0.65 -4.20 16.08
CA TRP A 26 -0.04 -2.97 15.57
C TRP A 26 1.25 -3.24 14.76
N GLU A 27 2.13 -4.07 15.29
CA GLU A 27 3.37 -4.42 14.60
C GLU A 27 3.10 -5.23 13.32
N GLN A 28 2.11 -6.11 13.36
CA GLN A 28 1.71 -6.87 12.17
C GLN A 28 1.16 -5.96 11.07
N GLU A 29 0.37 -4.95 11.43
CA GLU A 29 -0.15 -3.95 10.49
C GLU A 29 0.96 -3.10 9.89
N LEU A 30 1.92 -2.67 10.71
CA LEU A 30 3.10 -1.94 10.21
C LEU A 30 3.91 -2.79 9.24
N SER A 31 4.03 -4.09 9.48
CA SER A 31 4.70 -5.03 8.58
C SER A 31 4.00 -5.10 7.22
N ALA A 32 2.67 -5.14 7.21
CA ALA A 32 1.90 -5.11 5.96
C ALA A 32 2.13 -3.81 5.18
N GLY A 33 2.20 -2.68 5.88
CA GLY A 33 2.56 -1.39 5.27
C GLY A 33 3.97 -1.40 4.70
N ALA A 34 4.90 -2.04 5.38
CA ALA A 34 6.28 -2.18 4.90
C ALA A 34 6.35 -2.99 3.60
N VAL A 35 5.50 -4.01 3.45
CA VAL A 35 5.38 -4.76 2.19
C VAL A 35 4.97 -3.83 1.05
N CYS A 36 3.99 -2.98 1.27
CA CYS A 36 3.56 -1.99 0.27
C CYS A 36 4.73 -1.10 -0.17
N GLN A 37 5.49 -0.58 0.77
CA GLN A 37 6.65 0.27 0.49
C GLN A 37 7.75 -0.49 -0.25
N ASN A 38 8.02 -1.72 0.13
CA ASN A 38 9.03 -2.55 -0.54
C ASN A 38 8.64 -2.87 -1.98
N ILE A 39 7.36 -3.05 -2.26
CA ILE A 39 6.87 -3.25 -3.63
C ILE A 39 7.14 -2.00 -4.47
N LEU A 40 6.90 -0.80 -3.93
CA LEU A 40 7.20 0.45 -4.62
C LEU A 40 8.69 0.58 -4.94
N ILE A 41 9.54 0.30 -3.96
CA ILE A 41 11.00 0.36 -4.15
C ILE A 41 11.44 -0.64 -5.21
N ALA A 42 10.92 -1.87 -5.16
CA ALA A 42 11.25 -2.91 -6.13
C ALA A 42 10.81 -2.52 -7.54
N ALA A 43 9.60 -1.96 -7.69
CA ALA A 43 9.10 -1.49 -8.98
C ALA A 43 10.02 -0.43 -9.59
N HIS A 44 10.44 0.54 -8.80
CA HIS A 44 11.39 1.57 -9.25
C HIS A 44 12.76 0.98 -9.62
N ALA A 45 13.25 0.03 -8.85
CA ALA A 45 14.51 -0.65 -9.15
C ALA A 45 14.46 -1.43 -10.47
N MET A 46 13.28 -1.88 -10.88
CA MET A 46 13.05 -2.57 -12.15
C MET A 46 12.73 -1.63 -13.32
N GLY A 47 12.77 -0.32 -13.11
CA GLY A 47 12.51 0.68 -14.15
C GLY A 47 11.04 1.06 -14.32
N PHE A 48 10.17 0.65 -13.42
CA PHE A 48 8.75 1.03 -13.44
C PHE A 48 8.46 2.16 -12.45
N VAL A 49 7.22 2.64 -12.46
CA VAL A 49 6.71 3.55 -11.45
C VAL A 49 5.57 2.88 -10.70
N GLY A 50 5.33 3.32 -9.49
CA GLY A 50 4.26 2.76 -8.68
C GLY A 50 3.56 3.82 -7.84
N ASN A 51 2.33 3.51 -7.46
CA ASN A 51 1.54 4.37 -6.59
C ASN A 51 0.74 3.51 -5.62
N TRP A 52 0.84 3.84 -4.34
CA TRP A 52 0.12 3.15 -3.27
C TRP A 52 -1.14 3.92 -2.94
N LEU A 53 -2.29 3.30 -3.17
CA LEU A 53 -3.61 3.88 -2.92
C LEU A 53 -4.47 2.92 -2.10
N THR A 54 -5.37 3.46 -1.32
CA THR A 54 -6.41 2.68 -0.66
C THR A 54 -7.78 2.99 -1.23
N GLU A 55 -8.13 4.25 -1.36
CA GLU A 55 -9.43 4.76 -1.81
C GLU A 55 -10.63 4.13 -1.06
N TRP A 56 -11.85 4.55 -1.35
CA TRP A 56 -13.06 4.10 -0.64
C TRP A 56 -13.36 2.60 -0.82
N TYR A 57 -13.06 2.06 -1.97
CA TYR A 57 -13.36 0.66 -2.27
C TYR A 57 -12.52 -0.33 -1.46
N ALA A 58 -11.39 0.10 -0.91
CA ALA A 58 -10.57 -0.74 -0.03
C ALA A 58 -11.31 -1.13 1.26
N TYR A 59 -12.29 -0.33 1.66
CA TYR A 59 -13.03 -0.50 2.92
C TYR A 59 -14.46 -0.97 2.71
N HIS A 60 -14.95 -1.05 1.46
CA HIS A 60 -16.32 -1.39 1.17
C HIS A 60 -16.54 -2.91 1.29
N PRO A 61 -17.53 -3.38 2.10
CA PRO A 61 -17.74 -4.82 2.33
C PRO A 61 -17.94 -5.65 1.07
N LYS A 62 -18.74 -5.15 0.12
CA LYS A 62 -19.00 -5.86 -1.15
C LYS A 62 -17.75 -5.98 -2.03
N VAL A 63 -16.89 -4.97 -1.99
CA VAL A 63 -15.63 -5.00 -2.73
C VAL A 63 -14.66 -5.98 -2.08
N LYS A 64 -14.59 -5.99 -0.75
CA LYS A 64 -13.79 -6.95 0.01
C LYS A 64 -14.17 -8.38 -0.34
N GLU A 65 -15.47 -8.66 -0.36
CA GLU A 65 -16.00 -9.98 -0.73
C GLU A 65 -15.60 -10.39 -2.14
N LYS A 66 -15.77 -9.50 -3.12
CA LYS A 66 -15.42 -9.76 -4.53
C LYS A 66 -13.94 -9.98 -4.75
N ILE A 67 -13.09 -9.36 -3.96
CA ILE A 67 -11.63 -9.53 -4.03
C ILE A 67 -11.20 -10.83 -3.33
N GLY A 68 -12.09 -11.41 -2.53
CA GLY A 68 -11.83 -12.66 -1.82
C GLY A 68 -11.21 -12.48 -0.44
N LEU A 69 -11.37 -11.31 0.18
CA LEU A 69 -10.92 -11.09 1.55
C LEU A 69 -11.74 -11.93 2.53
N LYS A 70 -11.04 -12.59 3.42
CA LYS A 70 -11.64 -13.39 4.49
C LYS A 70 -12.00 -12.50 5.69
N PRO A 71 -12.90 -12.96 6.58
CA PRO A 71 -13.17 -12.23 7.82
C PRO A 71 -11.89 -11.96 8.60
N GLY A 72 -11.75 -10.74 9.12
CA GLY A 72 -10.56 -10.30 9.84
C GLY A 72 -9.42 -9.80 8.96
N GLU A 73 -9.49 -10.01 7.65
CA GLU A 73 -8.51 -9.45 6.71
C GLU A 73 -8.88 -8.03 6.32
N ARG A 74 -7.85 -7.19 6.14
CA ARG A 74 -8.00 -5.79 5.73
C ARG A 74 -7.05 -5.50 4.57
N MET A 75 -7.51 -4.63 3.66
CA MET A 75 -6.67 -4.15 2.57
C MET A 75 -5.67 -3.11 3.10
N ALA A 76 -4.38 -3.43 3.07
CA ALA A 76 -3.33 -2.47 3.42
C ALA A 76 -3.12 -1.44 2.30
N GLY A 77 -3.31 -1.86 1.06
CA GLY A 77 -3.22 -0.95 -0.07
C GLY A 77 -3.30 -1.65 -1.40
N PHE A 78 -3.57 -0.88 -2.43
CA PHE A 78 -3.46 -1.27 -3.83
C PHE A 78 -2.24 -0.59 -4.42
N ILE A 79 -1.32 -1.36 -4.97
CA ILE A 79 -0.11 -0.83 -5.58
C ILE A 79 -0.27 -0.91 -7.09
N TYR A 80 -0.40 0.27 -7.71
CA TYR A 80 -0.51 0.42 -9.16
C TYR A 80 0.89 0.51 -9.74
N ILE A 81 1.23 -0.36 -10.68
CA ILE A 81 2.57 -0.43 -11.26
C ILE A 81 2.46 -0.32 -12.78
N GLY A 82 3.30 0.51 -13.36
CA GLY A 82 3.33 0.70 -14.80
C GLY A 82 4.50 1.56 -15.24
N THR A 83 4.45 2.03 -16.49
CA THR A 83 5.43 2.95 -17.05
C THR A 83 4.82 4.35 -17.10
N SER A 84 5.57 5.34 -16.62
CA SER A 84 5.10 6.73 -16.65
C SER A 84 5.22 7.29 -18.07
N THR A 85 4.18 8.03 -18.49
CA THR A 85 4.17 8.78 -19.76
C THR A 85 4.58 10.24 -19.56
N VAL A 86 4.76 10.66 -18.30
CA VAL A 86 5.17 12.01 -17.93
C VAL A 86 6.29 11.92 -16.89
N ASP A 87 7.06 12.99 -16.76
CA ASP A 87 8.08 13.07 -15.71
C ASP A 87 7.42 13.10 -14.35
N LEU A 88 8.03 12.41 -13.40
CA LEU A 88 7.56 12.40 -12.01
C LEU A 88 7.97 13.72 -11.34
N GLU A 89 7.00 14.32 -10.64
CA GLU A 89 7.27 15.50 -9.84
C GLU A 89 7.49 15.11 -8.38
N GLU A 90 8.47 15.74 -7.75
CA GLU A 90 8.71 15.52 -6.32
C GLU A 90 7.59 16.17 -5.51
N ARG A 91 7.05 15.42 -4.59
CA ARG A 91 6.00 15.90 -3.69
C ARG A 91 6.62 16.77 -2.59
N PRO A 92 5.88 17.79 -2.09
CA PRO A 92 6.33 18.51 -0.91
C PRO A 92 6.58 17.55 0.25
N ARG A 93 7.73 17.67 0.89
CA ARG A 93 8.13 16.84 2.04
C ARG A 93 8.10 17.66 3.31
N PRO A 94 7.84 17.04 4.47
CA PRO A 94 7.95 17.75 5.74
C PRO A 94 9.38 18.24 5.98
N GLU A 95 9.49 19.35 6.70
CA GLU A 95 10.80 19.82 7.16
C GLU A 95 11.32 18.83 8.22
N MET A 96 12.55 18.37 8.03
CA MET A 96 13.15 17.36 8.91
C MET A 96 13.23 17.81 10.36
N ASP A 97 13.49 19.09 10.61
CA ASP A 97 13.56 19.65 11.95
C ASP A 97 12.27 19.50 12.75
N LYS A 98 11.12 19.41 12.04
CA LYS A 98 9.80 19.29 12.65
C LYS A 98 9.41 17.85 12.98
N ILE A 99 10.08 16.87 12.38
CA ILE A 99 9.67 15.46 12.49
C ILE A 99 10.77 14.58 13.07
N VAL A 100 12.02 15.06 13.15
CA VAL A 100 13.16 14.31 13.68
C VAL A 100 13.64 14.96 14.97
N GLN A 101 13.82 14.13 15.99
CA GLN A 101 14.41 14.55 17.27
C GLN A 101 15.65 13.70 17.54
N TYR A 102 16.68 14.33 18.09
CA TYR A 102 17.92 13.67 18.52
C TYR A 102 17.98 13.65 20.04
N PHE A 103 18.26 12.50 20.57
CA PHE A 103 18.37 12.30 22.02
C PHE A 103 19.81 12.29 22.48
#